data_e08f09f5a12f0cef62e3f5d31e2e6d13
#
_entry.id   e08f09f5a12f0cef62e3f5d31e2e6d13
#
_cell.length_a   1.000
_cell.length_b   1.000
_cell.length_c   1.000
_cell.angle_alpha   90.00
_cell.angle_beta   90.00
_cell.angle_gamma   90.00
#
_symmetry.space_group_name_H-M   'P 1'
#
loop_
_entity.id
_entity.type
_entity.pdbx_description
1 polymer ?
#
loop_
_entity_poly.entity_id
_entity_poly.type
_entity_poly.pdbx_seq_one_letter_code
_entity_poly.pdbx_strand_id
1 'polypeptide(L)'
;MNIKEYWQDIDSNLENLLKHGFVKLPSLKMFELDSLADDISDEMGPLTFKELGSRHKRFLDKLEVNKYLTQKLHGIARDCFNYKGDSSNQYHVARKVEPGNSKEMFRAHFDSHLFTMVLPIKIPDVNQDGSAGELMYYPNARKAPKNEISNFIGKAFYKKYASKEGLEKLSLSSTQKVDNFRDYQPLLFIGNTTLHTNYPVSSSCTSYRLTLLAHFFDPSPKYGVGGLFRLLRNR
;
A
#
# COMPACT_ATOMS: atom_id res chain seq x y z
N MET A 1 5.03 -24.24 -4.73
CA MET A 1 5.50 -23.49 -3.54
C MET A 1 4.43 -23.58 -2.47
N ASN A 2 4.76 -23.97 -1.25
CA ASN A 2 3.83 -23.98 -0.11
C ASN A 2 3.99 -22.67 0.71
N ILE A 3 3.07 -22.40 1.65
CA ILE A 3 3.09 -21.15 2.44
C ILE A 3 4.38 -20.98 3.26
N LYS A 4 4.94 -22.06 3.78
CA LYS A 4 6.21 -22.00 4.52
C LYS A 4 7.38 -21.59 3.61
N GLU A 5 7.44 -22.13 2.41
CA GLU A 5 8.43 -21.73 1.40
C GLU A 5 8.24 -20.27 0.95
N TYR A 6 6.98 -19.82 0.82
CA TYR A 6 6.67 -18.41 0.50
C TYR A 6 7.33 -17.44 1.50
N TRP A 7 7.35 -17.78 2.78
CA TRP A 7 7.88 -16.93 3.84
C TRP A 7 9.31 -17.27 4.30
N GLN A 8 10.00 -18.22 3.63
CA GLN A 8 11.32 -18.69 4.08
C GLN A 8 12.36 -17.57 4.24
N ASP A 9 12.35 -16.57 3.35
CA ASP A 9 13.31 -15.48 3.32
C ASP A 9 12.80 -14.20 4.02
N ILE A 10 11.76 -14.31 4.84
CA ILE A 10 11.10 -13.13 5.42
C ILE A 10 12.04 -12.27 6.27
N ASP A 11 12.97 -12.86 7.01
CA ASP A 11 13.90 -12.09 7.85
C ASP A 11 14.85 -11.25 7.00
N SER A 12 15.44 -11.82 5.97
CA SER A 12 16.26 -11.09 5.00
C SER A 12 15.46 -10.00 4.26
N ASN A 13 14.20 -10.28 3.92
CA ASN A 13 13.30 -9.30 3.34
C ASN A 13 13.04 -8.11 4.27
N LEU A 14 12.87 -8.35 5.57
CA LEU A 14 12.65 -7.28 6.56
C LEU A 14 13.93 -6.47 6.83
N GLU A 15 15.10 -7.06 6.78
CA GLU A 15 16.36 -6.31 6.79
C GLU A 15 16.48 -5.38 5.58
N ASN A 16 16.13 -5.87 4.39
CA ASN A 16 16.08 -5.05 3.18
C ASN A 16 15.04 -3.94 3.26
N LEU A 17 13.87 -4.20 3.87
CA LEU A 17 12.86 -3.18 4.14
C LEU A 17 13.42 -2.04 5.00
N LEU A 18 14.12 -2.35 6.08
CA LEU A 18 14.72 -1.34 6.96
C LEU A 18 15.83 -0.55 6.26
N LYS A 19 16.64 -1.21 5.45
CA LYS A 19 17.75 -0.60 4.72
C LYS A 19 17.28 0.31 3.58
N HIS A 20 16.29 -0.12 2.81
CA HIS A 20 15.87 0.54 1.57
C HIS A 20 14.53 1.26 1.66
N GLY A 21 13.75 1.05 2.72
CA GLY A 21 12.41 1.59 2.90
C GLY A 21 11.31 0.78 2.20
N PHE A 22 11.68 -0.26 1.45
CA PHE A 22 10.76 -1.15 0.74
C PHE A 22 11.41 -2.50 0.45
N VAL A 23 10.56 -3.51 0.18
CA VAL A 23 10.97 -4.83 -0.31
C VAL A 23 9.85 -5.45 -1.16
N LYS A 24 10.21 -6.22 -2.17
CA LYS A 24 9.28 -7.10 -2.91
C LYS A 24 9.26 -8.48 -2.26
N LEU A 25 8.06 -8.98 -2.06
CA LEU A 25 7.84 -10.34 -1.55
C LEU A 25 7.70 -11.33 -2.72
N PRO A 26 7.72 -12.63 -2.46
CA PRO A 26 7.52 -13.64 -3.50
C PRO A 26 6.17 -13.46 -4.23
N SER A 27 6.09 -13.97 -5.47
CA SER A 27 4.91 -13.84 -6.32
C SER A 27 3.69 -14.54 -5.74
N LEU A 28 2.51 -13.93 -5.91
CA LEU A 28 1.21 -14.52 -5.57
C LEU A 28 0.65 -15.46 -6.65
N LYS A 29 1.36 -15.68 -7.77
CA LYS A 29 0.89 -16.52 -8.88
C LYS A 29 0.59 -17.99 -8.50
N MET A 30 0.97 -18.41 -7.30
CA MET A 30 0.59 -19.71 -6.75
C MET A 30 -0.88 -19.79 -6.28
N PHE A 31 -1.59 -18.67 -6.22
CA PHE A 31 -3.00 -18.59 -5.84
C PHE A 31 -3.89 -18.37 -7.06
N GLU A 32 -5.15 -18.75 -6.96
CA GLU A 32 -6.18 -18.49 -7.96
C GLU A 32 -6.66 -17.04 -7.87
N LEU A 33 -5.84 -16.11 -8.41
CA LEU A 33 -6.09 -14.68 -8.27
C LEU A 33 -7.29 -14.17 -9.06
N ASP A 34 -7.62 -14.78 -10.21
CA ASP A 34 -8.77 -14.37 -11.03
C ASP A 34 -10.08 -14.59 -10.29
N SER A 35 -10.30 -15.77 -9.72
CA SER A 35 -11.48 -16.06 -8.91
C SER A 35 -11.58 -15.13 -7.70
N LEU A 36 -10.45 -14.85 -7.05
CA LEU A 36 -10.39 -13.89 -5.94
C LEU A 36 -10.72 -12.47 -6.40
N ALA A 37 -10.26 -12.06 -7.58
CA ALA A 37 -10.53 -10.75 -8.14
C ALA A 37 -12.02 -10.55 -8.43
N ASP A 38 -12.67 -11.55 -9.00
CA ASP A 38 -14.10 -11.50 -9.30
C ASP A 38 -14.92 -11.44 -8.01
N ASP A 39 -14.63 -12.28 -7.02
CA ASP A 39 -15.28 -12.27 -5.70
C ASP A 39 -15.17 -10.90 -5.01
N ILE A 40 -14.00 -10.28 -5.07
CA ILE A 40 -13.76 -8.97 -4.46
C ILE A 40 -14.49 -7.87 -5.24
N SER A 41 -14.42 -7.91 -6.56
CA SER A 41 -15.07 -6.93 -7.44
C SER A 41 -16.58 -6.93 -7.25
N ASP A 42 -17.19 -8.10 -7.13
CA ASP A 42 -18.64 -8.25 -6.86
C ASP A 42 -19.01 -7.67 -5.49
N GLU A 43 -18.21 -7.94 -4.45
CA GLU A 43 -18.42 -7.38 -3.12
C GLU A 43 -18.26 -5.85 -3.11
N MET A 44 -17.33 -5.30 -3.90
CA MET A 44 -17.10 -3.85 -4.01
C MET A 44 -18.19 -3.14 -4.80
N GLY A 45 -18.78 -3.79 -5.81
CA GLY A 45 -19.70 -3.16 -6.74
C GLY A 45 -19.04 -1.95 -7.43
N PRO A 46 -19.69 -0.76 -7.47
CA PRO A 46 -19.15 0.44 -8.12
C PRO A 46 -18.09 1.18 -7.29
N LEU A 47 -17.80 0.72 -6.06
CA LEU A 47 -16.86 1.41 -5.17
C LEU A 47 -15.42 1.23 -5.65
N THR A 48 -14.66 2.33 -5.63
CA THR A 48 -13.21 2.31 -5.93
C THR A 48 -12.36 1.92 -4.73
N PHE A 49 -12.91 2.05 -3.52
CA PHE A 49 -12.23 1.80 -2.25
C PHE A 49 -13.22 1.24 -1.23
N LYS A 50 -12.89 0.12 -0.62
CA LYS A 50 -13.74 -0.53 0.39
C LYS A 50 -12.88 -1.21 1.45
N GLU A 51 -13.26 -1.04 2.73
CA GLU A 51 -12.66 -1.82 3.80
C GLU A 51 -12.91 -3.31 3.59
N LEU A 52 -11.88 -4.12 3.84
CA LEU A 52 -11.94 -5.54 3.56
C LEU A 52 -12.96 -6.27 4.47
N GLY A 53 -13.94 -6.87 3.83
CA GLY A 53 -14.85 -7.80 4.45
C GLY A 53 -14.21 -9.17 4.74
N SER A 54 -15.06 -10.15 5.08
CA SER A 54 -14.62 -11.50 5.50
C SER A 54 -13.84 -12.26 4.41
N ARG A 55 -14.12 -12.02 3.11
CA ARG A 55 -13.44 -12.72 1.99
C ARG A 55 -11.97 -12.33 1.86
N HIS A 56 -11.66 -11.06 2.06
CA HIS A 56 -10.30 -10.54 1.98
C HIS A 56 -9.46 -10.96 3.19
N LYS A 57 -10.07 -10.94 4.37
CA LYS A 57 -9.43 -11.50 5.57
C LYS A 57 -9.05 -12.95 5.34
N ARG A 58 -9.96 -13.76 4.74
CA ARG A 58 -9.65 -15.16 4.38
C ARG A 58 -8.42 -15.30 3.45
N PHE A 59 -8.22 -14.37 2.51
CA PHE A 59 -7.00 -14.41 1.68
C PHE A 59 -5.74 -14.12 2.48
N LEU A 60 -5.76 -13.09 3.34
CA LEU A 60 -4.63 -12.79 4.21
C LEU A 60 -4.38 -13.92 5.23
N ASP A 61 -5.45 -14.57 5.71
CA ASP A 61 -5.34 -15.75 6.58
C ASP A 61 -4.78 -16.96 5.82
N LYS A 62 -5.22 -17.20 4.56
CA LYS A 62 -4.66 -18.25 3.69
C LYS A 62 -3.19 -18.01 3.38
N LEU A 63 -2.78 -16.74 3.26
CA LEU A 63 -1.37 -16.33 3.13
C LEU A 63 -0.62 -16.39 4.47
N GLU A 64 -1.30 -16.66 5.59
CA GLU A 64 -0.77 -16.72 6.96
C GLU A 64 0.02 -15.44 7.35
N VAL A 65 -0.45 -14.26 6.89
CA VAL A 65 0.20 -12.96 7.12
C VAL A 65 0.42 -12.70 8.62
N ASN A 66 -0.57 -13.01 9.45
CA ASN A 66 -0.47 -12.80 10.90
C ASN A 66 0.62 -13.66 11.54
N LYS A 67 0.80 -14.87 11.07
CA LYS A 67 1.79 -15.82 11.61
C LYS A 67 3.23 -15.47 11.21
N TYR A 68 3.47 -15.13 9.95
CA TYR A 68 4.81 -14.98 9.41
C TYR A 68 5.29 -13.53 9.33
N LEU A 69 4.39 -12.57 9.12
CA LEU A 69 4.74 -11.17 8.86
C LEU A 69 4.38 -10.24 10.02
N THR A 70 3.13 -10.26 10.49
CA THR A 70 2.62 -9.24 11.44
C THR A 70 3.43 -9.18 12.73
N GLN A 71 3.77 -10.32 13.33
CA GLN A 71 4.51 -10.34 14.59
C GLN A 71 5.94 -9.81 14.43
N LYS A 72 6.58 -10.11 13.31
CA LYS A 72 7.92 -9.59 13.00
C LYS A 72 7.88 -8.08 12.75
N LEU A 73 6.91 -7.60 11.97
CA LEU A 73 6.70 -6.16 11.77
C LEU A 73 6.37 -5.44 13.08
N HIS A 74 5.62 -6.07 14.00
CA HIS A 74 5.33 -5.48 15.30
C HIS A 74 6.58 -5.34 16.17
N GLY A 75 7.48 -6.33 16.15
CA GLY A 75 8.81 -6.22 16.77
C GLY A 75 9.58 -5.01 16.22
N ILE A 76 9.71 -4.92 14.90
CA ILE A 76 10.38 -3.79 14.23
C ILE A 76 9.69 -2.44 14.58
N ALA A 77 8.36 -2.40 14.61
CA ALA A 77 7.61 -1.19 14.96
C ALA A 77 7.98 -0.68 16.37
N ARG A 78 8.09 -1.58 17.35
CA ARG A 78 8.48 -1.23 18.71
C ARG A 78 9.93 -0.79 18.78
N ASP A 79 10.83 -1.54 18.18
CA ASP A 79 12.27 -1.38 18.36
C ASP A 79 12.82 -0.20 17.54
N CYS A 80 12.34 -0.02 16.30
CA CYS A 80 12.85 1.01 15.38
C CYS A 80 11.99 2.28 15.33
N PHE A 81 10.69 2.20 15.65
CA PHE A 81 9.73 3.30 15.50
C PHE A 81 9.07 3.72 16.84
N ASN A 82 9.50 3.15 17.96
CA ASN A 82 8.94 3.41 19.30
C ASN A 82 7.41 3.25 19.36
N TYR A 83 6.87 2.30 18.59
CA TYR A 83 5.44 2.00 18.56
C TYR A 83 4.99 1.42 19.92
N LYS A 84 3.87 1.91 20.45
CA LYS A 84 3.34 1.50 21.77
C LYS A 84 1.97 0.81 21.66
N GLY A 85 1.46 0.64 20.45
CA GLY A 85 0.16 0.03 20.22
C GLY A 85 0.22 -1.49 20.08
N ASP A 86 -0.95 -2.08 19.85
CA ASP A 86 -1.16 -3.51 19.70
C ASP A 86 -0.76 -4.02 18.31
N SER A 87 -0.40 -5.30 18.19
CA SER A 87 -0.19 -5.98 16.91
C SER A 87 -1.49 -6.17 16.11
N SER A 88 -2.64 -6.07 16.77
CA SER A 88 -3.97 -6.10 16.13
C SER A 88 -4.35 -4.78 15.45
N ASN A 89 -3.58 -3.70 15.65
CA ASN A 89 -3.82 -2.41 14.99
C ASN A 89 -3.46 -2.50 13.51
N GLN A 90 -4.40 -3.01 12.72
CA GLN A 90 -4.29 -3.24 11.29
C GLN A 90 -5.52 -2.66 10.59
N TYR A 91 -5.33 -2.19 9.36
CA TYR A 91 -6.38 -1.68 8.51
C TYR A 91 -6.20 -2.19 7.09
N HIS A 92 -7.18 -2.89 6.57
CA HIS A 92 -7.08 -3.55 5.27
C HIS A 92 -8.20 -3.09 4.34
N VAL A 93 -7.86 -2.81 3.10
CA VAL A 93 -8.80 -2.30 2.10
C VAL A 93 -8.56 -2.93 0.73
N ALA A 94 -9.64 -3.05 -0.05
CA ALA A 94 -9.55 -3.29 -1.48
C ALA A 94 -9.60 -1.97 -2.23
N ARG A 95 -8.80 -1.85 -3.27
CA ARG A 95 -8.80 -0.72 -4.20
C ARG A 95 -9.00 -1.22 -5.62
N LYS A 96 -10.14 -0.85 -6.22
CA LYS A 96 -10.49 -1.13 -7.59
C LYS A 96 -10.44 0.16 -8.41
N VAL A 97 -9.72 0.14 -9.53
CA VAL A 97 -9.61 1.29 -10.43
C VAL A 97 -10.03 0.85 -11.82
N GLU A 98 -11.14 1.40 -12.28
CA GLU A 98 -11.68 1.16 -13.63
C GLU A 98 -10.84 1.89 -14.69
N PRO A 99 -10.78 1.37 -15.94
CA PRO A 99 -10.15 2.06 -17.06
C PRO A 99 -10.68 3.47 -17.24
N GLY A 100 -9.78 4.44 -17.47
CA GLY A 100 -10.14 5.85 -17.67
C GLY A 100 -10.52 6.62 -16.41
N ASN A 101 -10.50 6.00 -15.21
CA ASN A 101 -10.79 6.71 -13.97
C ASN A 101 -9.64 7.64 -13.57
N SER A 102 -9.83 8.95 -13.80
CA SER A 102 -8.82 9.98 -13.49
C SER A 102 -8.82 10.44 -12.02
N LYS A 103 -9.87 10.15 -11.25
CA LYS A 103 -10.00 10.64 -9.86
C LYS A 103 -9.00 10.05 -8.90
N GLU A 104 -8.44 8.89 -9.23
CA GLU A 104 -7.56 8.10 -8.36
C GLU A 104 -6.07 8.19 -8.74
N MET A 105 -5.71 9.03 -9.72
CA MET A 105 -4.34 9.17 -10.19
C MET A 105 -3.61 10.36 -9.56
N PHE A 106 -2.28 10.26 -9.47
CA PHE A 106 -1.36 11.33 -9.04
C PHE A 106 -1.68 11.97 -7.68
N ARG A 107 -2.36 11.26 -6.79
CA ARG A 107 -2.66 11.72 -5.42
C ARG A 107 -1.56 11.30 -4.46
N ALA A 108 -0.35 11.85 -4.65
CA ALA A 108 0.80 11.50 -3.83
C ALA A 108 0.56 11.79 -2.34
N HIS A 109 0.81 10.80 -1.50
CA HIS A 109 0.62 10.89 -0.06
C HIS A 109 1.54 9.93 0.71
N PHE A 110 1.63 10.14 2.01
CA PHE A 110 2.18 9.21 2.98
C PHE A 110 1.04 8.53 3.72
N ASP A 111 1.19 7.25 3.98
CA ASP A 111 0.25 6.55 4.84
C ASP A 111 0.32 7.05 6.29
N SER A 112 -0.72 6.77 7.05
CA SER A 112 -0.72 7.00 8.50
C SER A 112 -0.06 5.85 9.24
N HIS A 113 -0.10 4.66 8.66
CA HIS A 113 0.45 3.44 9.23
C HIS A 113 1.97 3.34 9.01
N LEU A 114 2.65 2.62 9.90
CA LEU A 114 4.10 2.40 9.81
C LEU A 114 4.48 1.59 8.57
N PHE A 115 3.72 0.54 8.30
CA PHE A 115 4.00 -0.33 7.14
C PHE A 115 2.75 -0.49 6.29
N THR A 116 2.97 -0.59 4.98
CA THR A 116 1.93 -0.87 3.98
C THR A 116 2.42 -1.96 3.06
N MET A 117 1.59 -3.00 2.88
CA MET A 117 1.79 -4.04 1.89
C MET A 117 0.73 -3.90 0.80
N VAL A 118 1.17 -3.72 -0.44
CA VAL A 118 0.32 -3.71 -1.63
C VAL A 118 0.37 -5.08 -2.27
N LEU A 119 -0.77 -5.76 -2.30
CA LEU A 119 -0.92 -7.08 -2.92
C LEU A 119 -1.64 -6.91 -4.27
N PRO A 120 -0.97 -7.17 -5.40
CA PRO A 120 -1.62 -7.16 -6.71
C PRO A 120 -2.52 -8.38 -6.87
N ILE A 121 -3.81 -8.16 -7.14
CA ILE A 121 -4.79 -9.24 -7.34
C ILE A 121 -5.20 -9.34 -8.81
N LYS A 122 -5.46 -8.20 -9.46
CA LYS A 122 -5.70 -8.14 -10.91
C LYS A 122 -4.97 -6.93 -11.49
N ILE A 123 -4.15 -7.19 -12.49
CA ILE A 123 -3.40 -6.16 -13.21
C ILE A 123 -3.90 -6.22 -14.66
N PRO A 124 -4.45 -5.12 -15.20
CA PRO A 124 -4.97 -5.13 -16.56
C PRO A 124 -3.86 -5.24 -17.59
N ASP A 125 -4.18 -5.88 -18.72
CA ASP A 125 -3.33 -5.81 -19.88
C ASP A 125 -3.38 -4.42 -20.52
N VAL A 126 -2.24 -3.97 -20.98
CA VAL A 126 -2.05 -2.63 -21.52
C VAL A 126 -1.54 -2.73 -22.95
N ASN A 127 -2.14 -2.01 -23.86
CA ASN A 127 -1.59 -1.77 -25.19
C ASN A 127 -0.33 -0.90 -25.10
N GLN A 128 0.51 -0.89 -26.15
CA GLN A 128 1.88 -0.38 -26.13
C GLN A 128 2.09 1.02 -25.51
N ASP A 129 1.09 1.90 -25.55
CA ASP A 129 1.18 3.29 -25.06
C ASP A 129 0.36 3.57 -23.81
N GLY A 130 -0.12 2.53 -23.12
CA GLY A 130 -0.98 2.67 -21.95
C GLY A 130 -0.28 2.45 -20.61
N SER A 131 -0.98 2.76 -19.52
CA SER A 131 -0.59 2.48 -18.14
C SER A 131 -1.62 1.57 -17.49
N ALA A 132 -1.16 0.58 -16.70
CA ALA A 132 -1.99 -0.34 -15.93
C ALA A 132 -2.26 0.18 -14.50
N GLY A 133 -1.97 1.45 -14.23
CA GLY A 133 -2.05 2.02 -12.90
C GLY A 133 -0.85 1.67 -12.01
N GLU A 134 0.35 1.64 -12.57
CA GLU A 134 1.60 1.35 -11.87
C GLU A 134 1.73 2.18 -10.59
N LEU A 135 2.33 1.60 -9.57
CA LEU A 135 2.66 2.32 -8.35
C LEU A 135 3.98 3.07 -8.53
N MET A 136 3.90 4.40 -8.45
CA MET A 136 5.06 5.26 -8.33
C MET A 136 5.34 5.53 -6.85
N TYR A 137 6.58 5.33 -6.39
CA TYR A 137 6.93 5.54 -5.00
C TYR A 137 8.35 6.07 -4.82
N TYR A 138 8.52 6.83 -3.74
CA TYR A 138 9.76 7.47 -3.31
C TYR A 138 10.06 6.98 -1.90
N PRO A 139 10.82 5.90 -1.74
CA PRO A 139 11.14 5.37 -0.42
C PRO A 139 12.00 6.35 0.36
N ASN A 140 11.77 6.43 1.67
CA ASN A 140 12.50 7.34 2.57
C ASN A 140 12.47 8.81 2.12
N ALA A 141 11.40 9.27 1.45
CA ALA A 141 11.23 10.66 1.01
C ALA A 141 11.23 11.66 2.17
N ARG A 142 10.96 11.19 3.39
CA ARG A 142 11.09 11.97 4.63
C ARG A 142 11.54 11.09 5.79
N LYS A 143 12.04 11.72 6.85
CA LYS A 143 12.27 11.04 8.14
C LYS A 143 10.94 10.64 8.78
N ALA A 144 10.94 9.54 9.55
CA ALA A 144 9.77 9.13 10.31
C ALA A 144 9.29 10.26 11.23
N PRO A 145 7.99 10.60 11.23
CA PRO A 145 7.47 11.67 12.08
C PRO A 145 7.60 11.27 13.56
N LYS A 146 8.08 12.22 14.38
CA LYS A 146 8.24 12.01 15.84
C LYS A 146 6.90 12.08 16.61
N ASN A 147 5.91 12.77 16.06
CA ASN A 147 4.58 12.98 16.67
C ASN A 147 3.56 13.38 15.58
N GLU A 148 2.28 13.48 15.96
CA GLU A 148 1.20 13.84 15.04
C GLU A 148 1.39 15.20 14.37
N ILE A 149 1.89 16.20 15.09
CA ILE A 149 2.10 17.56 14.55
C ILE A 149 3.15 17.51 13.44
N SER A 150 4.29 16.85 13.69
CA SER A 150 5.35 16.69 12.68
C SER A 150 4.86 15.88 11.47
N ASN A 151 3.96 14.91 11.66
CA ASN A 151 3.32 14.16 10.58
C ASN A 151 2.40 15.06 9.76
N PHE A 152 1.58 15.87 10.40
CA PHE A 152 0.68 16.81 9.72
C PHE A 152 1.45 17.85 8.90
N ILE A 153 2.46 18.50 9.51
CA ILE A 153 3.32 19.47 8.82
C ILE A 153 4.01 18.82 7.61
N GLY A 154 4.57 17.61 7.80
CA GLY A 154 5.20 16.87 6.72
C GLY A 154 4.23 16.56 5.58
N LYS A 155 3.01 16.08 5.88
CA LYS A 155 1.99 15.83 4.86
C LYS A 155 1.59 17.13 4.12
N ALA A 156 1.43 18.24 4.84
CA ALA A 156 1.10 19.54 4.24
C ALA A 156 2.21 20.03 3.29
N PHE A 157 3.48 19.89 3.69
CA PHE A 157 4.63 20.25 2.85
C PHE A 157 4.66 19.46 1.54
N TYR A 158 4.37 18.15 1.58
CA TYR A 158 4.39 17.29 0.40
C TYR A 158 3.10 17.38 -0.45
N LYS A 159 2.04 18.04 0.03
CA LYS A 159 0.79 18.22 -0.72
C LYS A 159 1.01 18.91 -2.08
N LYS A 160 2.03 19.77 -2.21
CA LYS A 160 2.41 20.40 -3.47
C LYS A 160 2.85 19.43 -4.57
N TYR A 161 3.22 18.20 -4.20
CA TYR A 161 3.58 17.13 -5.13
C TYR A 161 2.41 16.20 -5.49
N ALA A 162 1.20 16.49 -4.99
CA ALA A 162 -0.01 15.71 -5.31
C ALA A 162 -0.62 16.14 -6.67
N SER A 163 0.22 16.36 -7.68
CA SER A 163 -0.14 16.59 -9.08
C SER A 163 0.93 16.01 -9.98
N LYS A 164 0.63 15.85 -11.27
CA LYS A 164 1.58 15.33 -12.27
C LYS A 164 2.83 16.22 -12.34
N GLU A 165 2.65 17.54 -12.47
CA GLU A 165 3.75 18.52 -12.55
C GLU A 165 4.58 18.58 -11.27
N GLY A 166 3.92 18.41 -10.10
CA GLY A 166 4.61 18.32 -8.81
C GLY A 166 5.50 17.08 -8.71
N LEU A 167 5.00 15.94 -9.16
CA LEU A 167 5.76 14.68 -9.17
C LEU A 167 6.92 14.70 -10.15
N GLU A 168 6.76 15.32 -11.33
CA GLU A 168 7.85 15.52 -12.28
C GLU A 168 8.99 16.34 -11.66
N LYS A 169 8.68 17.41 -10.92
CA LYS A 169 9.69 18.20 -10.18
C LYS A 169 10.36 17.39 -9.07
N LEU A 170 9.62 16.53 -8.39
CA LEU A 170 10.18 15.66 -7.35
C LEU A 170 11.09 14.59 -7.96
N SER A 171 10.74 14.02 -9.10
CA SER A 171 11.53 12.98 -9.78
C SER A 171 12.92 13.46 -10.21
N LEU A 172 13.07 14.76 -10.47
CA LEU A 172 14.36 15.37 -10.78
C LEU A 172 15.31 15.47 -9.57
N SER A 173 14.77 15.40 -8.36
CA SER A 173 15.52 15.59 -7.10
C SER A 173 15.64 14.35 -6.22
N SER A 174 14.94 13.26 -6.55
CA SER A 174 14.89 12.05 -5.72
C SER A 174 14.81 10.77 -6.53
N THR A 175 15.20 9.63 -5.91
CA THR A 175 15.16 8.32 -6.57
C THR A 175 13.72 7.81 -6.65
N GLN A 176 13.06 8.07 -7.78
CA GLN A 176 11.76 7.51 -8.11
C GLN A 176 11.88 6.02 -8.44
N LYS A 177 10.90 5.26 -7.98
CA LYS A 177 10.69 3.86 -8.36
C LYS A 177 9.28 3.67 -8.89
N VAL A 178 9.13 2.73 -9.82
CA VAL A 178 7.83 2.36 -10.40
C VAL A 178 7.69 0.85 -10.34
N ASP A 179 6.54 0.39 -9.87
CA ASP A 179 6.17 -1.02 -9.88
C ASP A 179 4.93 -1.26 -10.73
N ASN A 180 5.06 -2.07 -11.76
CA ASN A 180 3.96 -2.46 -12.64
C ASN A 180 3.20 -3.69 -12.15
N PHE A 181 3.68 -4.38 -11.13
CA PHE A 181 3.12 -5.58 -10.54
C PHE A 181 2.84 -6.76 -11.50
N ARG A 182 3.45 -6.79 -12.69
CA ARG A 182 3.22 -7.88 -13.69
C ARG A 182 3.62 -9.25 -13.19
N ASP A 183 4.57 -9.31 -12.24
CA ASP A 183 4.98 -10.57 -11.62
C ASP A 183 4.15 -10.94 -10.41
N TYR A 184 3.11 -10.17 -10.09
CA TYR A 184 2.25 -10.37 -8.92
C TYR A 184 3.02 -10.48 -7.60
N GLN A 185 4.13 -9.77 -7.51
CA GLN A 185 4.93 -9.66 -6.30
C GLN A 185 4.36 -8.56 -5.40
N PRO A 186 3.93 -8.86 -4.15
CA PRO A 186 3.56 -7.81 -3.21
C PRO A 186 4.73 -6.87 -2.93
N LEU A 187 4.42 -5.58 -2.79
CA LEU A 187 5.37 -4.57 -2.35
C LEU A 187 5.07 -4.19 -0.91
N LEU A 188 6.03 -4.43 -0.01
CA LEU A 188 5.98 -3.98 1.37
C LEU A 188 6.90 -2.75 1.52
N PHE A 189 6.39 -1.66 2.12
CA PHE A 189 7.18 -0.45 2.33
C PHE A 189 6.86 0.24 3.66
N ILE A 190 7.76 1.11 4.10
CA ILE A 190 7.55 1.95 5.30
C ILE A 190 6.60 3.08 4.91
N GLY A 191 5.32 2.94 5.27
CA GLY A 191 4.21 3.77 4.75
C GLY A 191 4.32 5.24 5.15
N ASN A 192 4.73 5.53 6.38
CA ASN A 192 4.81 6.90 6.88
C ASN A 192 6.04 7.69 6.40
N THR A 193 6.99 7.05 5.71
CA THR A 193 8.19 7.69 5.12
C THR A 193 8.24 7.61 3.60
N THR A 194 7.44 6.73 2.99
CA THR A 194 7.39 6.54 1.54
C THR A 194 6.28 7.37 0.92
N LEU A 195 6.64 8.38 0.14
CA LEU A 195 5.67 9.10 -0.69
C LEU A 195 5.28 8.21 -1.86
N HIS A 196 3.98 8.00 -2.10
CA HIS A 196 3.53 7.14 -3.19
C HIS A 196 2.23 7.60 -3.81
N THR A 197 2.03 7.19 -5.07
CA THR A 197 0.83 7.43 -5.86
C THR A 197 0.73 6.40 -6.98
N ASN A 198 -0.39 6.40 -7.71
CA ASN A 198 -0.56 5.55 -8.88
C ASN A 198 -0.60 6.36 -10.17
N TYR A 199 -0.10 5.77 -11.25
CA TYR A 199 -0.45 6.16 -12.60
C TYR A 199 -1.94 5.88 -12.88
N PRO A 200 -2.54 6.52 -13.89
CA PRO A 200 -3.89 6.18 -14.33
C PRO A 200 -3.95 4.72 -14.84
N VAL A 201 -5.12 4.12 -14.76
CA VAL A 201 -5.46 2.96 -15.59
C VAL A 201 -5.98 3.50 -16.91
N SER A 202 -5.26 3.25 -18.00
CA SER A 202 -5.60 3.79 -19.32
C SER A 202 -6.99 3.35 -19.77
N SER A 203 -7.69 4.23 -20.48
CA SER A 203 -9.01 3.88 -21.06
C SER A 203 -8.95 2.76 -22.10
N SER A 204 -7.76 2.49 -22.64
CA SER A 204 -7.48 1.36 -23.55
C SER A 204 -7.32 0.02 -22.85
N CYS A 205 -7.27 -0.03 -21.52
CA CYS A 205 -7.24 -1.28 -20.77
C CYS A 205 -8.57 -2.01 -20.89
N THR A 206 -8.53 -3.34 -21.02
CA THR A 206 -9.71 -4.19 -21.16
C THR A 206 -10.34 -4.59 -19.83
N SER A 207 -9.65 -4.34 -18.73
CA SER A 207 -10.12 -4.71 -17.40
C SER A 207 -9.67 -3.68 -16.34
N TYR A 208 -10.29 -3.75 -15.16
CA TYR A 208 -9.92 -2.96 -14.00
C TYR A 208 -8.62 -3.46 -13.34
N ARG A 209 -7.96 -2.56 -12.60
CA ARG A 209 -6.89 -2.91 -11.67
C ARG A 209 -7.47 -3.14 -10.28
N LEU A 210 -7.10 -4.26 -9.63
CA LEU A 210 -7.47 -4.57 -8.27
C LEU A 210 -6.23 -4.85 -7.41
N THR A 211 -6.13 -4.15 -6.30
CA THR A 211 -5.10 -4.39 -5.28
C THR A 211 -5.72 -4.48 -3.89
N LEU A 212 -5.14 -5.33 -3.05
CA LEU A 212 -5.39 -5.29 -1.61
C LEU A 212 -4.28 -4.48 -0.93
N LEU A 213 -4.67 -3.64 0.01
CA LEU A 213 -3.76 -2.84 0.82
C LEU A 213 -3.86 -3.33 2.27
N ALA A 214 -2.78 -3.87 2.78
CA ALA A 214 -2.68 -4.24 4.20
C ALA A 214 -1.80 -3.20 4.91
N HIS A 215 -2.42 -2.43 5.79
CA HIS A 215 -1.78 -1.41 6.60
C HIS A 215 -1.57 -1.91 8.01
N PHE A 216 -0.37 -1.70 8.55
CA PHE A 216 0.02 -2.17 9.86
C PHE A 216 0.46 -1.00 10.73
N PHE A 217 -0.10 -0.92 11.93
CA PHE A 217 0.33 -0.11 13.06
C PHE A 217 0.24 1.40 12.80
N ASP A 218 -0.95 1.97 13.02
CA ASP A 218 -1.11 3.43 13.07
C ASP A 218 -0.56 3.97 14.40
N PRO A 219 0.53 4.76 14.38
CA PRO A 219 1.11 5.33 15.59
C PRO A 219 0.32 6.50 16.16
N SER A 220 -0.76 6.93 15.50
CA SER A 220 -1.58 8.05 15.96
C SER A 220 -2.36 7.66 17.21
N PRO A 221 -2.39 8.50 18.26
CA PRO A 221 -3.21 8.25 19.45
C PRO A 221 -4.69 8.15 19.08
N LYS A 222 -5.44 7.26 19.77
CA LYS A 222 -6.89 7.09 19.55
C LYS A 222 -7.69 8.39 19.65
N TYR A 223 -7.23 9.34 20.48
CA TYR A 223 -7.89 10.62 20.79
C TYR A 223 -7.12 11.84 20.30
N GLY A 224 -6.17 11.67 19.37
CA GLY A 224 -5.40 12.76 18.79
C GLY A 224 -6.14 13.50 17.67
N VAL A 225 -5.49 14.56 17.16
CA VAL A 225 -6.00 15.39 16.05
C VAL A 225 -6.36 14.54 14.82
N GLY A 226 -5.61 13.46 14.54
CA GLY A 226 -5.91 12.50 13.48
C GLY A 226 -7.22 11.74 13.69
N GLY A 227 -7.61 11.44 14.94
CA GLY A 227 -8.90 10.86 15.30
C GLY A 227 -10.07 11.78 14.97
N LEU A 228 -9.93 13.06 15.27
CA LEU A 228 -10.94 14.08 14.97
C LEU A 228 -11.14 14.24 13.46
N PHE A 229 -10.07 14.29 12.67
CA PHE A 229 -10.17 14.37 11.20
C PHE A 229 -10.79 13.12 10.57
N ARG A 230 -10.55 11.93 11.13
CA ARG A 230 -11.23 10.69 10.68
C ARG A 230 -12.73 10.75 10.93
N LEU A 231 -13.17 11.23 12.10
CA LEU A 231 -14.59 11.42 12.40
C LEU A 231 -15.27 12.43 11.48
N LEU A 232 -14.59 13.50 11.10
CA LEU A 232 -15.11 14.52 10.17
C LEU A 232 -15.17 14.04 8.72
N ARG A 233 -14.30 13.11 8.32
CA ARG A 233 -14.29 12.56 6.95
C ARG A 233 -15.35 11.48 6.72
N ASN A 234 -15.79 10.81 7.78
CA ASN A 234 -16.79 9.74 7.71
C ASN A 234 -18.23 10.27 7.92
N ARG A 235 -18.42 11.57 7.95
CA ARG A 235 -19.69 12.27 7.84
C ARG A 235 -19.89 12.87 6.46
#